data_75dc9ac65c2f5578b0a8176dcbdc4382
#
_entry.id   75dc9ac65c2f5578b0a8176dcbdc4382
#
_cell.length_a   1.000
_cell.length_b   1.000
_cell.length_c   1.000
_cell.angle_alpha   90.00
_cell.angle_beta   90.00
_cell.angle_gamma   90.00
#
_symmetry.space_group_name_H-M   'P 1'
#
loop_
_entity.id
_entity.type
_entity.pdbx_description
1 polymer ?
#
loop_
_entity_poly.entity_id
_entity_poly.type
_entity_poly.pdbx_seq_one_letter_code
_entity_poly.pdbx_strand_id
1 'polypeptide(L)'
;MPAAMATIKDLAAKVGVSVATVSNVLNDKPNVGAAVREKVLRAVKELGYRPHRAAQAMRQGRTRAIGLVLPDLTNPFFPQLAQAVENTARNLGLLVCLIDSQGGAEGESDGMLLLSQHGVDGIIWCPVGPQAPAALRTLNRPVVLIDRPRPGFAAVHSNYLMGGQLLAKYALQQGHTRVGLLSGPGNLESAQQRRNGFIRAFPKRIGIAWEVRVGFDGLLTREARDALLRRQRATLIVAGNDLIAINTIRFLAEHNVNVPNDVSVTGFDDISWARIVSPRLTTIAQPLMAIGARAVELLQEGMSGAKVPSRATVFDVTLIERESVKNI
;
A
#
# COMPACT_ATOMS: atom_id res chain seq x y z
N MET A 1 -36.60 -7.83 22.54
CA MET A 1 -35.42 -7.73 23.44
C MET A 1 -34.31 -8.57 22.82
N PRO A 2 -33.10 -8.02 22.49
CA PRO A 2 -32.01 -8.87 22.09
C PRO A 2 -31.66 -9.80 23.27
N ALA A 3 -31.53 -11.11 23.00
CA ALA A 3 -31.12 -12.09 23.99
C ALA A 3 -29.78 -11.67 24.60
N ALA A 4 -29.68 -11.67 25.94
CA ALA A 4 -28.45 -11.32 26.62
C ALA A 4 -27.32 -12.26 26.13
N MET A 5 -26.23 -11.69 25.64
CA MET A 5 -25.08 -12.49 25.21
C MET A 5 -24.51 -13.27 26.39
N ALA A 6 -24.34 -14.57 26.23
CA ALA A 6 -23.72 -15.41 27.24
C ALA A 6 -22.34 -14.87 27.65
N THR A 7 -22.04 -14.88 28.92
CA THR A 7 -20.76 -14.38 29.47
C THR A 7 -19.82 -15.55 29.79
N ILE A 8 -18.56 -15.25 30.04
CA ILE A 8 -17.58 -16.26 30.50
C ILE A 8 -17.98 -16.86 31.86
N LYS A 9 -18.73 -16.09 32.69
CA LYS A 9 -19.26 -16.56 33.96
C LYS A 9 -20.37 -17.60 33.76
N ASP A 10 -21.24 -17.43 32.76
CA ASP A 10 -22.30 -18.35 32.41
C ASP A 10 -21.71 -19.69 31.91
N LEU A 11 -20.63 -19.64 31.12
CA LEU A 11 -19.86 -20.81 30.70
C LEU A 11 -19.28 -21.56 31.92
N ALA A 12 -18.64 -20.82 32.82
CA ALA A 12 -18.02 -21.40 34.02
C ALA A 12 -19.07 -22.10 34.89
N ALA A 13 -20.21 -21.46 35.10
CA ALA A 13 -21.34 -22.00 35.85
C ALA A 13 -21.91 -23.26 35.18
N LYS A 14 -22.12 -23.23 33.84
CA LYS A 14 -22.67 -24.36 33.08
C LYS A 14 -21.78 -25.61 33.10
N VAL A 15 -20.46 -25.40 33.05
CA VAL A 15 -19.47 -26.51 33.02
C VAL A 15 -19.06 -26.97 34.42
N GLY A 16 -19.32 -26.16 35.46
CA GLY A 16 -18.90 -26.43 36.85
C GLY A 16 -17.39 -26.24 37.07
N VAL A 17 -16.78 -25.27 36.40
CA VAL A 17 -15.35 -24.97 36.54
C VAL A 17 -15.14 -23.47 36.82
N SER A 18 -13.91 -23.10 37.22
CA SER A 18 -13.59 -21.68 37.43
C SER A 18 -13.55 -20.90 36.11
N VAL A 19 -13.81 -19.57 36.18
CA VAL A 19 -13.63 -18.64 35.06
C VAL A 19 -12.20 -18.71 34.51
N ALA A 20 -11.20 -18.90 35.37
CA ALA A 20 -9.82 -19.08 34.97
C ALA A 20 -9.61 -20.35 34.11
N THR A 21 -10.25 -21.46 34.48
CA THR A 21 -10.22 -22.70 33.70
C THR A 21 -10.85 -22.52 32.32
N VAL A 22 -12.02 -21.88 32.25
CA VAL A 22 -12.66 -21.54 30.95
C VAL A 22 -11.75 -20.67 30.12
N SER A 23 -11.16 -19.64 30.71
CA SER A 23 -10.20 -18.71 30.01
C SER A 23 -8.98 -19.48 29.49
N ASN A 24 -8.43 -20.42 30.26
CA ASN A 24 -7.30 -21.26 29.83
C ASN A 24 -7.66 -22.16 28.64
N VAL A 25 -8.87 -22.72 28.62
CA VAL A 25 -9.36 -23.52 27.48
C VAL A 25 -9.53 -22.66 26.25
N LEU A 26 -10.16 -21.48 26.39
CA LEU A 26 -10.39 -20.52 25.25
C LEU A 26 -9.11 -19.96 24.65
N ASN A 27 -8.03 -19.90 25.44
CA ASN A 27 -6.70 -19.46 25.01
C ASN A 27 -5.74 -20.61 24.68
N ASP A 28 -6.27 -21.83 24.53
CA ASP A 28 -5.54 -23.07 24.17
C ASP A 28 -4.31 -23.37 25.04
N LYS A 29 -4.37 -23.06 26.35
CA LYS A 29 -3.28 -23.34 27.26
C LYS A 29 -3.18 -24.85 27.54
N PRO A 30 -1.95 -25.42 27.61
CA PRO A 30 -1.75 -26.87 27.73
C PRO A 30 -2.11 -27.45 29.13
N ASN A 31 -2.30 -26.60 30.13
CA ASN A 31 -2.50 -26.99 31.53
C ASN A 31 -3.95 -27.35 31.87
N VAL A 32 -4.82 -27.65 30.88
CA VAL A 32 -6.20 -28.08 31.11
C VAL A 32 -6.42 -29.47 30.51
N GLY A 33 -6.92 -30.39 31.31
CA GLY A 33 -7.17 -31.78 30.90
C GLY A 33 -8.18 -31.87 29.73
N ALA A 34 -7.99 -32.86 28.86
CA ALA A 34 -8.77 -33.01 27.61
C ALA A 34 -10.30 -33.10 27.88
N ALA A 35 -10.74 -33.79 28.91
CA ALA A 35 -12.15 -33.92 29.25
C ALA A 35 -12.82 -32.58 29.64
N VAL A 36 -12.09 -31.74 30.38
CA VAL A 36 -12.58 -30.37 30.74
C VAL A 36 -12.60 -29.49 29.52
N ARG A 37 -11.58 -29.55 28.67
CA ARG A 37 -11.48 -28.83 27.41
C ARG A 37 -12.70 -29.12 26.51
N GLU A 38 -13.02 -30.40 26.34
CA GLU A 38 -14.16 -30.80 25.51
C GLU A 38 -15.49 -30.26 26.06
N LYS A 39 -15.72 -30.39 27.40
CA LYS A 39 -16.93 -29.87 28.07
C LYS A 39 -17.07 -28.34 27.84
N VAL A 40 -16.00 -27.57 28.00
CA VAL A 40 -16.02 -26.12 27.80
C VAL A 40 -16.32 -25.76 26.33
N LEU A 41 -15.65 -26.39 25.35
CA LEU A 41 -15.88 -26.16 23.95
C LEU A 41 -17.31 -26.51 23.50
N ARG A 42 -17.91 -27.56 24.07
CA ARG A 42 -19.32 -27.92 23.86
C ARG A 42 -20.24 -26.83 24.40
N ALA A 43 -20.03 -26.35 25.62
CA ALA A 43 -20.82 -25.30 26.24
C ALA A 43 -20.69 -23.97 25.47
N VAL A 44 -19.51 -23.65 24.90
CA VAL A 44 -19.32 -22.50 24.01
C VAL A 44 -20.25 -22.56 22.81
N LYS A 45 -20.35 -23.72 22.15
CA LYS A 45 -21.26 -23.93 21.01
C LYS A 45 -22.73 -23.81 21.41
N GLU A 46 -23.12 -24.48 22.52
CA GLU A 46 -24.50 -24.51 23.00
C GLU A 46 -25.02 -23.13 23.43
N LEU A 47 -24.19 -22.32 24.09
CA LEU A 47 -24.55 -20.98 24.55
C LEU A 47 -24.32 -19.88 23.49
N GLY A 48 -23.78 -20.23 22.34
CA GLY A 48 -23.40 -19.25 21.32
C GLY A 48 -22.39 -18.22 21.85
N TYR A 49 -21.59 -18.61 22.85
CA TYR A 49 -20.64 -17.70 23.47
C TYR A 49 -19.59 -17.24 22.47
N ARG A 50 -19.45 -15.93 22.35
CA ARG A 50 -18.36 -15.30 21.60
C ARG A 50 -17.48 -14.54 22.60
N PRO A 51 -16.15 -14.83 22.64
CA PRO A 51 -15.24 -14.10 23.49
C PRO A 51 -15.32 -12.60 23.22
N HIS A 52 -15.55 -11.80 24.24
CA HIS A 52 -15.61 -10.36 24.12
C HIS A 52 -14.18 -9.82 23.90
N ARG A 53 -13.83 -9.47 22.66
CA ARG A 53 -12.47 -9.06 22.29
C ARG A 53 -11.98 -7.86 23.12
N ALA A 54 -12.86 -6.88 23.41
CA ALA A 54 -12.51 -5.76 24.28
C ALA A 54 -12.09 -6.19 25.71
N ALA A 55 -12.79 -7.18 26.30
CA ALA A 55 -12.43 -7.71 27.61
C ALA A 55 -11.12 -8.54 27.59
N GLN A 56 -10.80 -9.15 26.44
CA GLN A 56 -9.49 -9.81 26.24
C GLN A 56 -8.39 -8.77 26.07
N ALA A 57 -8.62 -7.72 25.28
CA ALA A 57 -7.69 -6.62 25.09
C ALA A 57 -7.31 -5.94 26.41
N MET A 58 -8.28 -5.66 27.28
CA MET A 58 -8.03 -5.10 28.61
C MET A 58 -7.14 -5.99 29.47
N ARG A 59 -7.29 -7.31 29.38
CA ARG A 59 -6.48 -8.26 30.19
C ARG A 59 -5.11 -8.53 29.59
N GLN A 60 -4.98 -8.49 28.27
CA GLN A 60 -3.73 -8.81 27.56
C GLN A 60 -2.90 -7.58 27.23
N GLY A 61 -3.48 -6.37 27.39
CA GLY A 61 -2.86 -5.10 26.99
C GLY A 61 -2.66 -4.97 25.45
N ARG A 62 -3.36 -5.83 24.67
CA ARG A 62 -3.28 -5.89 23.20
C ARG A 62 -4.66 -6.03 22.58
N THR A 63 -4.94 -5.18 21.59
CA THR A 63 -6.23 -5.18 20.86
C THR A 63 -6.25 -6.16 19.69
N ARG A 64 -5.08 -6.61 19.21
CA ARG A 64 -4.89 -7.33 17.96
C ARG A 64 -5.42 -6.55 16.76
N ALA A 65 -5.38 -5.23 16.83
CA ALA A 65 -5.69 -4.32 15.75
C ALA A 65 -4.43 -3.53 15.37
N ILE A 66 -4.22 -3.34 14.08
CA ILE A 66 -3.16 -2.50 13.53
C ILE A 66 -3.78 -1.39 12.69
N GLY A 67 -3.17 -0.21 12.68
CA GLY A 67 -3.54 0.87 11.81
C GLY A 67 -2.85 0.76 10.47
N LEU A 68 -3.55 1.14 9.40
CA LEU A 68 -2.98 1.33 8.06
C LEU A 68 -3.37 2.71 7.58
N VAL A 69 -2.41 3.63 7.48
CA VAL A 69 -2.63 5.01 7.03
C VAL A 69 -2.11 5.16 5.61
N LEU A 70 -3.01 5.44 4.67
CA LEU A 70 -2.72 5.58 3.24
C LEU A 70 -3.12 6.98 2.74
N PRO A 71 -2.44 7.50 1.71
CA PRO A 71 -2.64 8.89 1.28
C PRO A 71 -3.92 9.12 0.45
N ASP A 72 -4.40 8.10 -0.29
CA ASP A 72 -5.48 8.32 -1.26
C ASP A 72 -6.08 6.98 -1.70
N LEU A 73 -7.30 6.68 -1.28
CA LEU A 73 -8.00 5.46 -1.67
C LEU A 73 -8.68 5.55 -3.04
N THR A 74 -8.70 6.73 -3.68
CA THR A 74 -9.23 6.89 -5.04
C THR A 74 -8.24 6.42 -6.12
N ASN A 75 -6.94 6.44 -5.79
CA ASN A 75 -5.91 5.84 -6.64
C ASN A 75 -5.87 4.31 -6.41
N PRO A 76 -6.16 3.48 -7.42
CA PRO A 76 -6.27 2.01 -7.29
C PRO A 76 -5.01 1.32 -6.75
N PHE A 77 -3.85 1.96 -6.79
CA PHE A 77 -2.61 1.45 -6.21
C PHE A 77 -2.76 1.22 -4.70
N PHE A 78 -3.34 2.19 -3.97
CA PHE A 78 -3.43 2.11 -2.51
C PHE A 78 -4.43 1.07 -2.00
N PRO A 79 -5.63 0.90 -2.57
CA PRO A 79 -6.51 -0.24 -2.26
C PRO A 79 -5.86 -1.61 -2.50
N GLN A 80 -5.07 -1.78 -3.56
CA GLN A 80 -4.34 -3.03 -3.81
C GLN A 80 -3.26 -3.27 -2.75
N LEU A 81 -2.55 -2.21 -2.35
CA LEU A 81 -1.58 -2.26 -1.26
C LEU A 81 -2.25 -2.58 0.09
N ALA A 82 -3.41 -1.96 0.36
CA ALA A 82 -4.21 -2.26 1.55
C ALA A 82 -4.66 -3.72 1.60
N GLN A 83 -5.08 -4.27 0.47
CA GLN A 83 -5.45 -5.69 0.35
C GLN A 83 -4.26 -6.60 0.64
N ALA A 84 -3.05 -6.26 0.17
CA ALA A 84 -1.84 -7.03 0.44
C ALA A 84 -1.50 -7.05 1.94
N VAL A 85 -1.62 -5.91 2.61
CA VAL A 85 -1.44 -5.79 4.07
C VAL A 85 -2.50 -6.60 4.81
N GLU A 86 -3.78 -6.44 4.43
CA GLU A 86 -4.92 -7.09 5.08
C GLU A 86 -4.85 -8.62 4.98
N ASN A 87 -4.48 -9.16 3.82
CA ASN A 87 -4.33 -10.60 3.63
C ASN A 87 -3.32 -11.20 4.62
N THR A 88 -2.18 -10.56 4.82
CA THR A 88 -1.16 -11.04 5.76
C THR A 88 -1.59 -10.84 7.21
N ALA A 89 -2.15 -9.68 7.54
CA ALA A 89 -2.66 -9.37 8.88
C ALA A 89 -3.75 -10.36 9.30
N ARG A 90 -4.67 -10.70 8.39
CA ARG A 90 -5.75 -11.69 8.63
C ARG A 90 -5.20 -13.06 8.97
N ASN A 91 -4.18 -13.53 8.24
CA ASN A 91 -3.55 -14.84 8.51
C ASN A 91 -2.90 -14.89 9.90
N LEU A 92 -2.48 -13.73 10.44
CA LEU A 92 -1.96 -13.57 11.79
C LEU A 92 -3.05 -13.28 12.84
N GLY A 93 -4.32 -13.25 12.43
CA GLY A 93 -5.46 -12.93 13.29
C GLY A 93 -5.48 -11.46 13.77
N LEU A 94 -4.88 -10.55 13.01
CA LEU A 94 -4.89 -9.11 13.24
C LEU A 94 -6.04 -8.45 12.47
N LEU A 95 -6.66 -7.43 13.05
CA LEU A 95 -7.62 -6.54 12.39
C LEU A 95 -6.87 -5.35 11.81
N VAL A 96 -7.18 -4.97 10.58
CA VAL A 96 -6.66 -3.74 9.97
C VAL A 96 -7.69 -2.63 10.08
N CYS A 97 -7.31 -1.52 10.72
CA CYS A 97 -8.07 -0.27 10.74
C CYS A 97 -7.47 0.67 9.69
N LEU A 98 -8.19 0.88 8.60
CA LEU A 98 -7.74 1.69 7.46
C LEU A 98 -8.13 3.16 7.64
N ILE A 99 -7.17 4.05 7.42
CA ILE A 99 -7.36 5.51 7.36
C ILE A 99 -6.93 6.00 5.98
N ASP A 100 -7.81 6.77 5.34
CA ASP A 100 -7.50 7.59 4.18
C ASP A 100 -7.17 9.01 4.63
N SER A 101 -5.93 9.46 4.45
CA SER A 101 -5.51 10.82 4.82
C SER A 101 -5.84 11.88 3.75
N GLN A 102 -6.44 11.46 2.63
CA GLN A 102 -6.85 12.34 1.51
C GLN A 102 -5.70 13.24 0.99
N GLY A 103 -4.47 12.71 1.01
CA GLY A 103 -3.28 13.42 0.58
C GLY A 103 -2.85 14.59 1.47
N GLY A 104 -3.51 14.80 2.62
CA GLY A 104 -3.28 15.91 3.53
C GLY A 104 -2.50 15.53 4.80
N ALA A 105 -1.59 16.42 5.24
CA ALA A 105 -0.86 16.23 6.49
C ALA A 105 -1.75 16.29 7.73
N GLU A 106 -2.84 17.06 7.67
CA GLU A 106 -3.85 17.15 8.72
C GLU A 106 -4.61 15.82 8.85
N GLY A 107 -5.16 15.29 7.75
CA GLY A 107 -5.84 13.99 7.73
C GLY A 107 -4.94 12.84 8.18
N GLU A 108 -3.63 12.92 7.88
CA GLU A 108 -2.64 11.95 8.36
C GLU A 108 -2.46 12.04 9.89
N SER A 109 -2.37 13.25 10.43
CA SER A 109 -2.22 13.48 11.88
C SER A 109 -3.46 13.05 12.65
N ASP A 110 -4.65 13.44 12.18
CA ASP A 110 -5.93 13.09 12.79
C ASP A 110 -6.19 11.60 12.74
N GLY A 111 -5.90 10.97 11.62
CA GLY A 111 -6.01 9.52 11.48
C GLY A 111 -5.10 8.76 12.45
N MET A 112 -3.87 9.20 12.63
CA MET A 112 -2.95 8.60 13.61
C MET A 112 -3.41 8.80 15.05
N LEU A 113 -3.94 9.98 15.38
CA LEU A 113 -4.50 10.26 16.69
C LEU A 113 -5.71 9.36 16.98
N LEU A 114 -6.61 9.22 16.01
CA LEU A 114 -7.77 8.34 16.10
C LEU A 114 -7.36 6.87 16.33
N LEU A 115 -6.39 6.36 15.56
CA LEU A 115 -5.86 5.01 15.74
C LEU A 115 -5.24 4.81 17.13
N SER A 116 -4.52 5.82 17.63
CA SER A 116 -3.95 5.81 18.98
C SER A 116 -5.03 5.74 20.06
N GLN A 117 -6.10 6.54 19.93
CA GLN A 117 -7.25 6.55 20.86
C GLN A 117 -8.00 5.21 20.86
N HIS A 118 -8.09 4.55 19.72
CA HIS A 118 -8.68 3.20 19.60
C HIS A 118 -7.72 2.08 20.01
N GLY A 119 -6.52 2.41 20.45
CA GLY A 119 -5.57 1.48 21.06
C GLY A 119 -5.02 0.44 20.09
N VAL A 120 -4.77 0.79 18.82
CA VAL A 120 -4.10 -0.13 17.90
C VAL A 120 -2.72 -0.52 18.43
N ASP A 121 -2.28 -1.74 18.16
CA ASP A 121 -1.02 -2.30 18.67
C ASP A 121 0.20 -1.84 17.88
N GLY A 122 -0.01 -1.28 16.67
CA GLY A 122 1.03 -0.74 15.81
C GLY A 122 0.44 -0.10 14.56
N ILE A 123 1.25 0.63 13.79
CA ILE A 123 0.81 1.37 12.60
C ILE A 123 1.72 1.06 11.39
N ILE A 124 1.12 0.75 10.25
CA ILE A 124 1.75 0.81 8.93
C ILE A 124 1.33 2.14 8.30
N TRP A 125 2.29 2.91 7.81
CA TRP A 125 2.05 4.28 7.36
C TRP A 125 2.74 4.56 6.02
N CYS A 126 1.97 5.07 5.04
CA CYS A 126 2.48 5.63 3.80
C CYS A 126 2.46 7.18 3.90
N PRO A 127 3.61 7.85 4.11
CA PRO A 127 3.66 9.29 4.35
C PRO A 127 3.17 10.14 3.17
N VAL A 128 2.39 11.20 3.44
CA VAL A 128 1.94 12.14 2.39
C VAL A 128 2.95 13.25 2.11
N GLY A 129 3.69 13.70 3.08
CA GLY A 129 4.59 14.83 2.97
C GLY A 129 5.93 14.65 3.71
N PRO A 130 6.82 15.65 3.73
CA PRO A 130 8.17 15.52 4.30
C PRO A 130 8.19 15.53 5.84
N GLN A 131 7.14 15.97 6.50
CA GLN A 131 7.08 16.06 7.96
C GLN A 131 6.38 14.86 8.57
N ALA A 132 6.90 14.37 9.70
CA ALA A 132 6.22 13.33 10.47
C ALA A 132 5.10 13.97 11.32
N PRO A 133 3.89 13.38 11.35
CA PRO A 133 2.81 13.87 12.21
C PRO A 133 3.22 13.98 13.67
N ALA A 134 2.78 15.05 14.34
CA ALA A 134 3.08 15.27 15.75
C ALA A 134 2.58 14.11 16.65
N ALA A 135 1.48 13.47 16.25
CA ALA A 135 0.91 12.31 16.92
C ALA A 135 1.91 11.14 17.09
N LEU A 136 2.88 10.99 16.17
CA LEU A 136 3.92 9.95 16.30
C LEU A 136 4.83 10.12 17.51
N ARG A 137 5.00 11.36 18.02
CA ARG A 137 5.85 11.63 19.19
C ARG A 137 5.26 11.07 20.48
N THR A 138 3.95 10.98 20.54
CA THR A 138 3.19 10.46 21.70
C THR A 138 2.78 9.01 21.52
N LEU A 139 2.95 8.47 20.31
CA LEU A 139 2.61 7.09 19.98
C LEU A 139 3.68 6.14 20.54
N ASN A 140 3.37 5.50 21.67
CA ASN A 140 4.25 4.47 22.24
C ASN A 140 3.97 3.10 21.60
N ARG A 141 3.98 3.03 20.27
CA ARG A 141 3.69 1.83 19.48
C ARG A 141 4.64 1.75 18.29
N PRO A 142 4.98 0.55 17.78
CA PRO A 142 5.81 0.40 16.61
C PRO A 142 5.14 0.98 15.36
N VAL A 143 5.95 1.62 14.52
CA VAL A 143 5.54 2.17 13.24
C VAL A 143 6.46 1.64 12.14
N VAL A 144 5.87 1.16 11.06
CA VAL A 144 6.57 0.71 9.84
C VAL A 144 6.07 1.53 8.68
N LEU A 145 6.99 2.07 7.89
CA LEU A 145 6.62 2.80 6.67
C LEU A 145 6.42 1.85 5.49
N ILE A 146 5.50 2.20 4.64
CA ILE A 146 5.25 1.47 3.38
C ILE A 146 5.26 2.45 2.20
N ASP A 147 5.79 2.03 1.05
CA ASP A 147 5.91 2.78 -0.19
C ASP A 147 6.85 4.00 -0.12
N ARG A 148 6.83 4.80 0.92
CA ARG A 148 7.59 6.05 1.06
C ARG A 148 8.50 6.02 2.28
N PRO A 149 9.78 5.66 2.12
CA PRO A 149 10.73 5.55 3.24
C PRO A 149 11.06 6.92 3.84
N ARG A 150 11.46 6.91 5.12
CA ARG A 150 12.01 8.05 5.84
C ARG A 150 13.11 7.65 6.79
N PRO A 151 14.08 8.53 7.04
CA PRO A 151 15.09 8.30 8.06
C PRO A 151 14.48 8.02 9.44
N GLY A 152 15.08 7.11 10.18
CA GLY A 152 14.66 6.77 11.54
C GLY A 152 13.56 5.72 11.64
N PHE A 153 12.95 5.30 10.54
CA PHE A 153 11.90 4.28 10.51
C PHE A 153 12.33 3.04 9.73
N ALA A 154 11.81 1.89 10.13
CA ALA A 154 11.76 0.73 9.24
C ALA A 154 10.81 1.03 8.08
N ALA A 155 11.19 0.66 6.88
CA ALA A 155 10.39 0.91 5.70
C ALA A 155 10.41 -0.27 4.73
N VAL A 156 9.34 -0.41 3.95
CA VAL A 156 9.24 -1.40 2.87
C VAL A 156 8.74 -0.71 1.61
N HIS A 157 9.49 -0.80 0.53
CA HIS A 157 9.10 -0.16 -0.73
C HIS A 157 9.71 -0.85 -1.96
N SER A 158 9.26 -0.45 -3.14
CA SER A 158 9.80 -0.90 -4.42
C SER A 158 11.09 -0.20 -4.80
N ASN A 159 11.89 -0.84 -5.64
CA ASN A 159 13.08 -0.27 -6.26
C ASN A 159 12.66 0.66 -7.43
N TYR A 160 12.26 1.89 -7.07
CA TYR A 160 11.77 2.89 -8.04
C TYR A 160 12.82 3.29 -9.05
N LEU A 161 14.09 3.36 -8.62
CA LEU A 161 15.21 3.69 -9.51
C LEU A 161 15.35 2.63 -10.60
N MET A 162 15.32 1.35 -10.22
CA MET A 162 15.34 0.22 -11.13
C MET A 162 14.17 0.25 -12.11
N GLY A 163 12.96 0.57 -11.63
CA GLY A 163 11.78 0.69 -12.49
C GLY A 163 11.95 1.73 -13.60
N GLY A 164 12.48 2.90 -13.25
CA GLY A 164 12.84 3.91 -14.24
C GLY A 164 13.90 3.44 -15.24
N GLN A 165 14.93 2.72 -14.76
CA GLN A 165 15.97 2.14 -15.62
C GLN A 165 15.41 1.09 -16.59
N LEU A 166 14.49 0.24 -16.13
CA LEU A 166 13.81 -0.75 -16.97
C LEU A 166 13.00 -0.09 -18.09
N LEU A 167 12.25 0.98 -17.77
CA LEU A 167 11.52 1.75 -18.79
C LEU A 167 12.45 2.40 -19.81
N ALA A 168 13.59 2.95 -19.37
CA ALA A 168 14.57 3.54 -20.28
C ALA A 168 15.18 2.49 -21.22
N LYS A 169 15.58 1.34 -20.68
CA LYS A 169 16.10 0.23 -21.48
C LYS A 169 15.06 -0.26 -22.48
N TYR A 170 13.82 -0.43 -22.05
CA TYR A 170 12.73 -0.86 -22.90
C TYR A 170 12.45 0.16 -24.01
N ALA A 171 12.38 1.45 -23.70
CA ALA A 171 12.21 2.50 -24.71
C ALA A 171 13.26 2.41 -25.82
N LEU A 172 14.53 2.20 -25.46
CA LEU A 172 15.62 2.04 -26.42
C LEU A 172 15.49 0.76 -27.26
N GLN A 173 15.09 -0.35 -26.64
CA GLN A 173 14.85 -1.62 -27.34
C GLN A 173 13.72 -1.51 -28.37
N GLN A 174 12.71 -0.67 -28.10
CA GLN A 174 11.62 -0.38 -29.03
C GLN A 174 11.96 0.72 -30.03
N GLY A 175 13.20 1.22 -30.08
CA GLY A 175 13.67 2.22 -31.03
C GLY A 175 13.36 3.68 -30.67
N HIS A 176 12.74 3.95 -29.52
CA HIS A 176 12.35 5.30 -29.13
C HIS A 176 13.56 6.17 -28.77
N THR A 177 13.71 7.28 -29.48
CA THR A 177 14.80 8.25 -29.28
C THR A 177 14.35 9.65 -28.86
N ARG A 178 13.03 9.91 -28.92
CA ARG A 178 12.41 11.17 -28.48
C ARG A 178 11.30 10.88 -27.50
N VAL A 179 11.54 11.21 -26.23
CA VAL A 179 10.65 10.85 -25.12
C VAL A 179 10.12 12.08 -24.42
N GLY A 180 8.81 12.09 -24.15
CA GLY A 180 8.17 13.03 -23.24
C GLY A 180 8.03 12.39 -21.85
N LEU A 181 8.27 13.17 -20.79
CA LEU A 181 8.10 12.72 -19.42
C LEU A 181 6.93 13.45 -18.77
N LEU A 182 5.93 12.71 -18.32
CA LEU A 182 4.94 13.16 -17.36
C LEU A 182 5.36 12.63 -15.98
N SER A 183 6.36 13.29 -15.40
CA SER A 183 6.90 12.86 -14.10
C SER A 183 5.93 13.19 -12.97
N GLY A 184 5.95 12.37 -11.91
CA GLY A 184 5.13 12.59 -10.73
C GLY A 184 5.54 13.81 -9.90
N PRO A 185 4.94 14.01 -8.72
CA PRO A 185 5.20 15.16 -7.85
C PRO A 185 6.67 15.28 -7.45
N GLY A 186 7.25 16.46 -7.59
CA GLY A 186 8.68 16.69 -7.34
C GLY A 186 9.09 16.63 -5.86
N ASN A 187 8.15 16.69 -4.94
CA ASN A 187 8.37 16.57 -3.49
C ASN A 187 8.31 15.12 -2.98
N LEU A 188 7.97 14.14 -3.82
CA LEU A 188 7.91 12.74 -3.47
C LEU A 188 9.17 12.00 -3.96
N GLU A 189 9.86 11.34 -3.05
CA GLU A 189 11.09 10.59 -3.36
C GLU A 189 10.83 9.47 -4.38
N SER A 190 9.72 8.74 -4.26
CA SER A 190 9.34 7.69 -5.21
C SER A 190 9.23 8.23 -6.65
N ALA A 191 8.61 9.39 -6.85
CA ALA A 191 8.52 10.05 -8.15
C ALA A 191 9.89 10.48 -8.67
N GLN A 192 10.72 11.08 -7.79
CA GLN A 192 12.07 11.48 -8.15
C GLN A 192 12.95 10.27 -8.54
N GLN A 193 12.86 9.17 -7.80
CA GLN A 193 13.63 7.95 -8.10
C GLN A 193 13.20 7.31 -9.42
N ARG A 194 11.89 7.21 -9.72
CA ARG A 194 11.37 6.72 -11.01
C ARG A 194 11.94 7.57 -12.16
N ARG A 195 11.80 8.88 -12.06
CA ARG A 195 12.34 9.85 -13.03
C ARG A 195 13.86 9.74 -13.19
N ASN A 196 14.61 9.77 -12.09
CA ASN A 196 16.06 9.72 -12.10
C ASN A 196 16.60 8.41 -12.65
N GLY A 197 15.92 7.29 -12.36
CA GLY A 197 16.23 5.99 -12.94
C GLY A 197 16.13 6.03 -14.47
N PHE A 198 15.02 6.57 -14.98
CA PHE A 198 14.85 6.74 -16.44
C PHE A 198 15.91 7.64 -17.04
N ILE A 199 16.11 8.85 -16.54
CA ILE A 199 17.04 9.84 -17.12
C ILE A 199 18.48 9.36 -17.08
N ARG A 200 18.89 8.65 -16.01
CA ARG A 200 20.28 8.14 -15.91
C ARG A 200 20.57 7.01 -16.89
N ALA A 201 19.57 6.20 -17.19
CA ALA A 201 19.72 5.07 -18.11
C ALA A 201 19.41 5.43 -19.56
N PHE A 202 18.72 6.53 -19.81
CA PHE A 202 18.41 7.00 -21.15
C PHE A 202 19.56 7.89 -21.69
N PRO A 203 20.18 7.55 -22.86
CA PRO A 203 21.37 8.25 -23.34
C PRO A 203 21.11 9.73 -23.61
N LYS A 204 22.03 10.58 -23.16
CA LYS A 204 21.95 12.05 -23.35
C LYS A 204 21.95 12.50 -24.82
N ARG A 205 22.46 11.66 -25.74
CA ARG A 205 22.47 11.94 -27.18
C ARG A 205 21.12 11.87 -27.85
N ILE A 206 20.18 11.15 -27.24
CA ILE A 206 18.80 10.98 -27.63
C ILE A 206 17.98 11.77 -26.60
N GLY A 207 17.16 12.72 -27.03
CA GLY A 207 16.70 13.76 -26.10
C GLY A 207 15.41 13.42 -25.35
N ILE A 208 15.33 13.87 -24.09
CA ILE A 208 14.03 14.17 -23.48
C ILE A 208 13.48 15.38 -24.22
N ALA A 209 12.41 15.18 -24.99
CA ALA A 209 11.80 16.24 -25.81
C ALA A 209 11.15 17.31 -24.92
N TRP A 210 10.55 16.88 -23.84
CA TRP A 210 9.95 17.74 -22.81
C TRP A 210 9.72 16.94 -21.53
N GLU A 211 9.60 17.66 -20.42
CA GLU A 211 9.20 17.12 -19.13
C GLU A 211 8.19 18.04 -18.46
N VAL A 212 7.09 17.47 -17.95
CA VAL A 212 6.08 18.18 -17.18
C VAL A 212 5.77 17.37 -15.92
N ARG A 213 5.68 18.05 -14.78
CA ARG A 213 5.29 17.42 -13.51
C ARG A 213 3.77 17.44 -13.34
N VAL A 214 3.22 16.31 -12.94
CA VAL A 214 1.78 16.12 -12.69
C VAL A 214 1.57 15.40 -11.36
N GLY A 215 0.38 15.57 -10.77
CA GLY A 215 0.01 14.83 -9.56
C GLY A 215 -0.15 13.33 -9.83
N PHE A 216 -0.01 12.51 -8.79
CA PHE A 216 -0.29 11.06 -8.90
C PHE A 216 -1.79 10.73 -8.94
N ASP A 217 -2.66 11.74 -8.81
CA ASP A 217 -4.10 11.67 -9.10
C ASP A 217 -4.41 11.49 -10.59
N GLY A 218 -3.41 11.65 -11.45
CA GLY A 218 -3.51 11.52 -12.90
C GLY A 218 -4.15 12.71 -13.61
N LEU A 219 -4.48 13.80 -12.91
CA LEU A 219 -5.07 14.98 -13.53
C LEU A 219 -4.03 15.72 -14.39
N LEU A 220 -4.28 15.76 -15.70
CA LEU A 220 -3.40 16.46 -16.65
C LEU A 220 -3.55 17.98 -16.50
N THR A 221 -2.48 18.65 -16.10
CA THR A 221 -2.40 20.11 -16.07
C THR A 221 -2.52 20.70 -17.48
N ARG A 222 -2.80 22.00 -17.60
CA ARG A 222 -2.80 22.69 -18.89
C ARG A 222 -1.45 22.52 -19.61
N GLU A 223 -0.35 22.69 -18.88
CA GLU A 223 1.00 22.51 -19.44
C GLU A 223 1.22 21.09 -19.99
N ALA A 224 0.75 20.06 -19.28
CA ALA A 224 0.82 18.68 -19.75
C ALA A 224 0.01 18.48 -21.03
N ARG A 225 -1.22 18.98 -21.10
CA ARG A 225 -2.08 18.90 -22.28
C ARG A 225 -1.44 19.62 -23.49
N ASP A 226 -0.89 20.81 -23.29
CA ASP A 226 -0.21 21.57 -24.32
C ASP A 226 1.05 20.83 -24.82
N ALA A 227 1.83 20.20 -23.91
CA ALA A 227 3.00 19.41 -24.27
C ALA A 227 2.64 18.16 -25.11
N LEU A 228 1.54 17.47 -24.77
CA LEU A 228 1.04 16.30 -25.48
C LEU A 228 0.61 16.61 -26.92
N LEU A 229 0.10 17.80 -27.19
CA LEU A 229 -0.41 18.21 -28.51
C LEU A 229 0.60 18.97 -29.38
N ARG A 230 1.83 19.22 -28.90
CA ARG A 230 2.87 19.93 -29.70
C ARG A 230 3.18 19.19 -31.00
N ARG A 231 3.44 19.95 -32.06
CA ARG A 231 3.79 19.41 -33.41
C ARG A 231 5.05 18.54 -33.38
N GLN A 232 6.03 18.87 -32.54
CA GLN A 232 7.23 18.06 -32.33
C GLN A 232 6.95 17.01 -31.27
N ARG A 233 6.14 16.00 -31.57
CA ARG A 233 5.74 14.97 -30.65
C ARG A 233 6.91 14.08 -30.25
N ALA A 234 6.96 13.72 -28.98
CA ALA A 234 7.69 12.55 -28.54
C ALA A 234 7.11 11.30 -29.22
N THR A 235 7.93 10.31 -29.49
CA THR A 235 7.47 9.00 -29.99
C THR A 235 7.00 8.09 -28.85
N LEU A 236 7.44 8.39 -27.62
CA LEU A 236 7.05 7.72 -26.39
C LEU A 236 6.77 8.71 -25.28
N ILE A 237 5.72 8.51 -24.52
CA ILE A 237 5.41 9.22 -23.28
C ILE A 237 5.63 8.26 -22.12
N VAL A 238 6.50 8.64 -21.19
CA VAL A 238 6.74 7.91 -19.95
C VAL A 238 6.00 8.62 -18.83
N ALA A 239 4.96 7.99 -18.33
CA ALA A 239 4.16 8.52 -17.22
C ALA A 239 4.68 8.02 -15.87
N GLY A 240 4.64 8.90 -14.86
CA GLY A 240 5.13 8.63 -13.52
C GLY A 240 4.33 7.55 -12.78
N ASN A 241 3.06 7.33 -13.19
CA ASN A 241 2.23 6.21 -12.74
C ASN A 241 1.17 5.84 -13.78
N ASP A 242 0.40 4.78 -13.53
CA ASP A 242 -0.61 4.28 -14.45
C ASP A 242 -1.82 5.22 -14.60
N LEU A 243 -2.22 5.95 -13.54
CA LEU A 243 -3.31 6.93 -13.64
C LEU A 243 -2.97 8.06 -14.60
N ILE A 244 -1.74 8.58 -14.52
CA ILE A 244 -1.23 9.59 -15.47
C ILE A 244 -1.25 9.00 -16.88
N ALA A 245 -0.78 7.77 -17.07
CA ALA A 245 -0.74 7.09 -18.36
C ALA A 245 -2.14 6.90 -18.97
N ILE A 246 -3.09 6.40 -18.18
CA ILE A 246 -4.46 6.14 -18.60
C ILE A 246 -5.17 7.45 -18.99
N ASN A 247 -5.03 8.49 -18.18
CA ASN A 247 -5.60 9.80 -18.51
C ASN A 247 -4.91 10.42 -19.75
N THR A 248 -3.62 10.15 -19.95
CA THR A 248 -2.89 10.55 -21.18
C THR A 248 -3.45 9.84 -22.40
N ILE A 249 -3.65 8.51 -22.35
CA ILE A 249 -4.24 7.73 -23.44
C ILE A 249 -5.63 8.28 -23.79
N ARG A 250 -6.47 8.51 -22.78
CA ARG A 250 -7.81 9.07 -22.97
C ARG A 250 -7.77 10.46 -23.62
N PHE A 251 -6.94 11.37 -23.08
CA PHE A 251 -6.80 12.72 -23.62
C PHE A 251 -6.32 12.71 -25.08
N LEU A 252 -5.35 11.85 -25.42
CA LEU A 252 -4.85 11.70 -26.79
C LEU A 252 -5.95 11.20 -27.73
N ALA A 253 -6.74 10.22 -27.32
CA ALA A 253 -7.86 9.69 -28.10
C ALA A 253 -8.94 10.77 -28.36
N GLU A 254 -9.26 11.61 -27.37
CA GLU A 254 -10.17 12.78 -27.52
C GLU A 254 -9.67 13.80 -28.58
N HIS A 255 -8.36 13.76 -28.90
CA HIS A 255 -7.73 14.65 -29.89
C HIS A 255 -7.29 13.91 -31.15
N ASN A 256 -7.86 12.74 -31.43
CA ASN A 256 -7.56 11.89 -32.60
C ASN A 256 -6.07 11.51 -32.71
N VAL A 257 -5.40 11.30 -31.58
CA VAL A 257 -4.03 10.79 -31.50
C VAL A 257 -4.08 9.35 -30.98
N ASN A 258 -3.69 8.41 -31.83
CA ASN A 258 -3.80 6.97 -31.53
C ASN A 258 -2.58 6.46 -30.75
N VAL A 259 -2.84 5.71 -29.68
CA VAL A 259 -1.84 4.96 -28.93
C VAL A 259 -2.01 3.47 -29.32
N PRO A 260 -0.95 2.78 -29.71
CA PRO A 260 0.45 3.22 -29.82
C PRO A 260 0.84 3.79 -31.21
N ASN A 261 -0.09 3.89 -32.19
CA ASN A 261 0.26 4.15 -33.58
C ASN A 261 0.92 5.52 -33.84
N ASP A 262 0.45 6.57 -33.20
CA ASP A 262 1.01 7.94 -33.32
C ASP A 262 2.02 8.22 -32.24
N VAL A 263 1.80 7.70 -31.02
CA VAL A 263 2.68 7.84 -29.85
C VAL A 263 2.50 6.68 -28.89
N SER A 264 3.59 6.12 -28.40
CA SER A 264 3.58 5.09 -27.38
C SER A 264 3.42 5.69 -25.98
N VAL A 265 2.85 4.93 -25.02
CA VAL A 265 2.68 5.37 -23.62
C VAL A 265 3.08 4.23 -22.68
N THR A 266 3.85 4.57 -21.64
CA THR A 266 4.15 3.64 -20.53
C THR A 266 3.68 4.21 -19.20
N GLY A 267 3.36 3.33 -18.25
CA GLY A 267 3.00 3.67 -16.87
C GLY A 267 3.97 3.13 -15.84
N PHE A 268 3.51 3.15 -14.59
CA PHE A 268 4.17 2.57 -13.43
C PHE A 268 3.09 2.20 -12.41
N ASP A 269 3.15 1.06 -11.75
CA ASP A 269 2.37 0.49 -10.65
C ASP A 269 1.68 -0.84 -10.99
N ASP A 270 1.33 -1.11 -12.25
CA ASP A 270 0.50 -2.23 -12.73
C ASP A 270 -0.85 -2.32 -11.98
N ILE A 271 -1.55 -1.18 -11.88
CA ILE A 271 -2.90 -1.18 -11.31
C ILE A 271 -3.86 -2.02 -12.15
N SER A 272 -4.97 -2.49 -11.54
CA SER A 272 -5.95 -3.33 -12.24
C SER A 272 -6.48 -2.72 -13.56
N TRP A 273 -6.57 -1.40 -13.63
CA TRP A 273 -7.02 -0.67 -14.82
C TRP A 273 -6.03 -0.76 -15.99
N ALA A 274 -4.74 -0.96 -15.74
CA ALA A 274 -3.73 -1.11 -16.79
C ALA A 274 -4.00 -2.31 -17.73
N ARG A 275 -4.76 -3.31 -17.24
CA ARG A 275 -5.10 -4.53 -17.97
C ARG A 275 -6.40 -4.41 -18.78
N ILE A 276 -7.23 -3.40 -18.49
CA ILE A 276 -8.57 -3.25 -19.08
C ILE A 276 -8.70 -2.00 -19.95
N VAL A 277 -7.82 -1.01 -19.80
CA VAL A 277 -7.76 0.14 -20.70
C VAL A 277 -7.41 -0.30 -22.12
N SER A 278 -7.91 0.41 -23.13
CA SER A 278 -7.57 0.14 -24.54
C SER A 278 -6.77 1.32 -25.11
N PRO A 279 -5.55 1.06 -25.61
CA PRO A 279 -4.80 -0.20 -25.55
C PRO A 279 -4.38 -0.57 -24.11
N ARG A 280 -4.16 -1.88 -23.83
CA ARG A 280 -3.67 -2.34 -22.53
C ARG A 280 -2.30 -1.74 -22.25
N LEU A 281 -2.11 -1.22 -21.03
CA LEU A 281 -0.96 -0.39 -20.67
C LEU A 281 0.29 -1.20 -20.34
N THR A 282 1.39 -0.93 -21.04
CA THR A 282 2.76 -1.34 -20.68
C THR A 282 3.21 -0.54 -19.47
N THR A 283 3.65 -1.22 -18.42
CA THR A 283 3.91 -0.59 -17.11
C THR A 283 4.96 -1.33 -16.29
N ILE A 284 5.36 -0.76 -15.18
CA ILE A 284 6.19 -1.42 -14.14
C ILE A 284 5.29 -1.97 -13.05
N ALA A 285 5.34 -3.28 -12.84
CA ALA A 285 4.65 -3.95 -11.74
C ALA A 285 5.46 -3.87 -10.45
N GLN A 286 4.79 -3.47 -9.37
CA GLN A 286 5.32 -3.50 -8.01
C GLN A 286 4.89 -4.79 -7.30
N PRO A 287 5.76 -5.47 -6.53
CA PRO A 287 5.42 -6.72 -5.85
C PRO A 287 4.61 -6.46 -4.55
N LEU A 288 3.41 -5.90 -4.68
CA LEU A 288 2.60 -5.40 -3.56
C LEU A 288 2.34 -6.45 -2.48
N MET A 289 2.13 -7.72 -2.88
CA MET A 289 1.91 -8.81 -1.91
C MET A 289 3.13 -9.01 -1.01
N ALA A 290 4.35 -9.00 -1.58
CA ALA A 290 5.59 -9.13 -0.81
C ALA A 290 5.85 -7.89 0.07
N ILE A 291 5.56 -6.70 -0.45
CA ILE A 291 5.67 -5.43 0.28
C ILE A 291 4.72 -5.41 1.47
N GLY A 292 3.45 -5.73 1.27
CA GLY A 292 2.45 -5.79 2.33
C GLY A 292 2.78 -6.82 3.39
N ALA A 293 3.18 -8.03 2.98
CA ALA A 293 3.59 -9.10 3.88
C ALA A 293 4.77 -8.65 4.76
N ARG A 294 5.83 -8.12 4.15
CA ARG A 294 7.02 -7.69 4.91
C ARG A 294 6.74 -6.54 5.86
N ALA A 295 5.85 -5.60 5.48
CA ALA A 295 5.45 -4.51 6.37
C ALA A 295 4.72 -5.03 7.62
N VAL A 296 3.82 -6.00 7.47
CA VAL A 296 3.11 -6.63 8.60
C VAL A 296 4.06 -7.44 9.47
N GLU A 297 4.99 -8.20 8.89
CA GLU A 297 6.01 -8.97 9.63
C GLU A 297 6.89 -8.06 10.49
N LEU A 298 7.44 -6.98 9.92
CA LEU A 298 8.24 -6.00 10.65
C LEU A 298 7.45 -5.34 11.79
N LEU A 299 6.16 -5.02 11.53
CA LEU A 299 5.30 -4.47 12.56
C LEU A 299 5.07 -5.48 13.70
N GLN A 300 4.86 -6.76 13.36
CA GLN A 300 4.69 -7.84 14.34
C GLN A 300 5.97 -8.06 15.18
N GLU A 301 7.14 -8.01 14.55
CA GLU A 301 8.42 -8.04 15.26
C GLU A 301 8.48 -6.91 16.32
N GLY A 302 8.14 -5.66 15.92
CA GLY A 302 8.09 -4.51 16.83
C GLY A 302 7.05 -4.66 17.95
N MET A 303 5.84 -5.15 17.63
CA MET A 303 4.80 -5.42 18.63
C MET A 303 5.21 -6.50 19.64
N SER A 304 6.12 -7.40 19.27
CA SER A 304 6.67 -8.43 20.17
C SER A 304 7.80 -7.91 21.04
N GLY A 305 8.18 -6.63 20.91
CA GLY A 305 9.28 -6.01 21.66
C GLY A 305 10.65 -6.19 21.01
N ALA A 306 10.72 -6.79 19.81
CA ALA A 306 11.97 -6.88 19.08
C ALA A 306 12.38 -5.50 18.54
N LYS A 307 13.69 -5.24 18.50
CA LYS A 307 14.21 -4.01 17.88
C LYS A 307 14.13 -4.12 16.36
N VAL A 308 13.18 -3.41 15.76
CA VAL A 308 13.05 -3.34 14.31
C VAL A 308 14.13 -2.41 13.75
N PRO A 309 14.98 -2.86 12.82
CA PRO A 309 16.03 -2.02 12.24
C PRO A 309 15.44 -0.82 11.48
N SER A 310 15.93 0.39 11.75
CA SER A 310 15.53 1.62 11.04
C SER A 310 16.16 1.68 9.64
N ARG A 311 15.90 0.65 8.83
CA ARG A 311 16.37 0.55 7.45
C ARG A 311 15.23 0.15 6.52
N ALA A 312 15.37 0.48 5.23
CA ALA A 312 14.42 0.06 4.21
C ALA A 312 14.68 -1.38 3.74
N THR A 313 13.62 -2.15 3.57
CA THR A 313 13.59 -3.36 2.75
C THR A 313 13.10 -2.96 1.36
N VAL A 314 13.92 -3.19 0.34
CA VAL A 314 13.63 -2.77 -1.03
C VAL A 314 13.37 -4.01 -1.88
N PHE A 315 12.26 -4.01 -2.60
CA PHE A 315 11.88 -5.07 -3.52
C PHE A 315 12.07 -4.65 -4.97
N ASP A 316 12.63 -5.51 -5.79
CA ASP A 316 12.77 -5.29 -7.21
C ASP A 316 11.41 -5.31 -7.91
N VAL A 317 11.34 -4.59 -9.02
CA VAL A 317 10.14 -4.43 -9.84
C VAL A 317 10.30 -5.09 -11.19
N THR A 318 9.20 -5.31 -11.90
CA THR A 318 9.18 -6.01 -13.19
C THR A 318 8.49 -5.17 -14.25
N LEU A 319 9.05 -5.11 -15.46
CA LEU A 319 8.36 -4.55 -16.61
C LEU A 319 7.28 -5.54 -17.10
N ILE A 320 6.09 -5.03 -17.34
CA ILE A 320 4.97 -5.76 -17.95
C ILE A 320 4.68 -5.12 -19.30
N GLU A 321 5.06 -5.83 -20.34
CA GLU A 321 4.81 -5.42 -21.72
C GLU A 321 3.37 -5.71 -22.13
N ARG A 322 2.71 -4.72 -22.77
CA ARG A 322 1.35 -4.81 -23.31
C ARG A 322 1.25 -4.06 -24.64
N GLU A 323 0.09 -3.50 -24.95
CA GLU A 323 -0.26 -2.97 -26.28
C GLU A 323 0.06 -1.49 -26.48
N SER A 324 0.32 -0.73 -25.39
CA SER A 324 0.45 0.73 -25.44
C SER A 324 1.79 1.24 -25.99
N VAL A 325 2.70 0.32 -26.37
CA VAL A 325 4.01 0.64 -26.96
C VAL A 325 4.18 -0.15 -28.23
N LYS A 326 4.65 0.53 -29.31
CA LYS A 326 5.04 -0.10 -30.57
C LYS A 326 6.55 -0.02 -30.77
N ASN A 327 7.09 -0.92 -31.55
CA ASN A 327 8.45 -0.85 -32.09
C ASN A 327 8.49 0.14 -33.27
N ILE A 328 9.56 0.99 -33.38
CA ILE A 328 9.74 1.99 -34.44
C ILE A 328 11.11 1.92 -35.09
#